data_c9ed4216306d8759dec4d7c8233a3c20
#
_entry.id   c9ed4216306d8759dec4d7c8233a3c20
#
_cell.length_a   1.000
_cell.length_b   1.000
_cell.length_c   1.000
_cell.angle_alpha   90.00
_cell.angle_beta   90.00
_cell.angle_gamma   90.00
#
_symmetry.space_group_name_H-M   'P 1'
#
loop_
_entity.id
_entity.type
_entity.pdbx_description
1 polymer ?
#
loop_
_entity_poly.entity_id
_entity_poly.type
_entity_poly.pdbx_seq_one_letter_code
_entity_poly.pdbx_strand_id
1 'polypeptide(L)'
;MKSNTLTIIKKEFARFFGDRQMLFTTVIMPGLLIYLIYSFMGMAMKKMATEGTNELVTLCVENLPASMAPLIDAIPATAVSQQAVSQEDIDRLEDKSLNVVLVRFPEAFDDKVATYDPQSGIAAPNVEIYYNSANNASSRVYHILETSLTAYEDQLSNRFDINRADSEGAAYDKASSDEMLGSILSKLIPMLILMLLFSGVMAIAPSAIAGEKERGTIATLLVTPLRRNELALGKVVSLSCIALLSGISSFIGIVLSLPKMIPIDAAGVELGLNFTGSDYVVLLLIIFATVLIMASAVSILSALAKDVKNAGTMITPFMLVVMFCGLTPMFQNGAPESLTAYLIPFYNSIQVMTSVFAHEMKWIPVIVTLAANVVYTGIAVWVLTRMFNSEKVMFSK
;
A
#
# COMPACT_ATOMS: atom_id res chain seq x y z
N MET A 1 6.29 -34.82 28.54
CA MET A 1 7.06 -33.63 28.93
C MET A 1 6.29 -32.39 28.46
N LYS A 2 5.89 -31.46 29.35
CA LYS A 2 5.29 -30.18 28.93
C LYS A 2 6.37 -29.42 28.21
N SER A 3 6.06 -28.91 27.00
CA SER A 3 7.00 -28.12 26.22
C SER A 3 7.34 -26.84 27.00
N ASN A 4 8.62 -26.64 27.32
CA ASN A 4 9.11 -25.44 28.02
C ASN A 4 8.80 -24.17 27.22
N THR A 5 8.75 -24.28 25.88
CA THR A 5 8.33 -23.20 24.95
C THR A 5 6.93 -22.69 25.29
N LEU A 6 5.96 -23.59 25.58
CA LEU A 6 4.60 -23.19 25.97
C LEU A 6 4.55 -22.42 27.29
N THR A 7 5.41 -22.81 28.25
CA THR A 7 5.53 -22.13 29.56
C THR A 7 6.06 -20.69 29.36
N ILE A 8 7.03 -20.51 28.46
CA ILE A 8 7.58 -19.18 28.13
C ILE A 8 6.49 -18.33 27.47
N ILE A 9 5.77 -18.88 26.49
CA ILE A 9 4.67 -18.19 25.82
C ILE A 9 3.62 -17.74 26.84
N LYS A 10 3.19 -18.62 27.75
CA LYS A 10 2.22 -18.26 28.80
C LYS A 10 2.74 -17.14 29.71
N LYS A 11 4.03 -17.16 30.08
CA LYS A 11 4.67 -16.12 30.89
C LYS A 11 4.63 -14.77 30.19
N GLU A 12 5.00 -14.72 28.89
CA GLU A 12 5.01 -13.48 28.12
C GLU A 12 3.60 -12.92 27.92
N PHE A 13 2.60 -13.78 27.66
CA PHE A 13 1.20 -13.36 27.60
C PHE A 13 0.69 -12.83 28.94
N ALA A 14 0.95 -13.52 30.06
CA ALA A 14 0.54 -13.06 31.36
C ALA A 14 1.14 -11.69 31.71
N ARG A 15 2.39 -11.45 31.33
CA ARG A 15 3.06 -10.16 31.47
C ARG A 15 2.37 -9.07 30.63
N PHE A 16 2.09 -9.37 29.36
CA PHE A 16 1.47 -8.41 28.47
C PHE A 16 0.05 -8.01 28.89
N PHE A 17 -0.81 -8.99 29.17
CA PHE A 17 -2.19 -8.74 29.58
C PHE A 17 -2.31 -8.22 31.02
N GLY A 18 -1.27 -8.40 31.85
CA GLY A 18 -1.20 -7.85 33.20
C GLY A 18 -0.83 -6.36 33.25
N ASP A 19 -0.21 -5.83 32.19
CA ASP A 19 0.19 -4.43 32.09
C ASP A 19 -0.80 -3.64 31.23
N ARG A 20 -1.71 -2.89 31.89
CA ARG A 20 -2.75 -2.09 31.22
C ARG A 20 -2.17 -0.99 30.34
N GLN A 21 -1.05 -0.38 30.74
CA GLN A 21 -0.42 0.68 29.95
C GLN A 21 0.19 0.08 28.67
N MET A 22 0.87 -1.04 28.78
CA MET A 22 1.45 -1.76 27.65
C MET A 22 0.37 -2.24 26.67
N LEU A 23 -0.75 -2.77 27.17
CA LEU A 23 -1.88 -3.20 26.36
C LEU A 23 -2.52 -2.00 25.63
N PHE A 24 -2.70 -0.86 26.31
CA PHE A 24 -3.26 0.35 25.70
C PHE A 24 -2.35 0.91 24.60
N THR A 25 -1.06 1.07 24.87
CA THR A 25 -0.11 1.64 23.92
C THR A 25 0.14 0.73 22.73
N THR A 26 0.06 -0.59 22.91
CA THR A 26 0.30 -1.56 21.85
C THR A 26 -0.92 -1.80 20.97
N VAL A 27 -2.13 -1.74 21.55
CA VAL A 27 -3.35 -2.08 20.82
C VAL A 27 -4.11 -0.84 20.36
N ILE A 28 -4.24 0.19 21.19
CA ILE A 28 -5.11 1.34 20.87
C ILE A 28 -4.35 2.44 20.12
N MET A 29 -3.14 2.77 20.57
CA MET A 29 -2.35 3.88 19.99
C MET A 29 -2.03 3.72 18.50
N PRO A 30 -1.69 2.54 17.96
CA PRO A 30 -1.44 2.39 16.54
C PRO A 30 -2.66 2.74 15.68
N GLY A 31 -3.85 2.32 16.08
CA GLY A 31 -5.09 2.66 15.37
C GLY A 31 -5.38 4.17 15.31
N LEU A 32 -5.09 4.89 16.39
CA LEU A 32 -5.25 6.34 16.46
C LEU A 32 -4.25 7.06 15.54
N LEU A 33 -2.98 6.63 15.54
CA LEU A 33 -1.94 7.21 14.69
C LEU A 33 -2.26 7.02 13.21
N ILE A 34 -2.84 5.88 12.83
CA ILE A 34 -3.25 5.62 11.45
C ILE A 34 -4.34 6.58 11.00
N TYR A 35 -5.33 6.82 11.83
CA TYR A 35 -6.37 7.79 11.51
C TYR A 35 -5.77 9.17 11.15
N LEU A 36 -4.75 9.61 11.89
CA LEU A 36 -4.05 10.87 11.58
C LEU A 36 -3.25 10.78 10.30
N ILE A 37 -2.49 9.68 10.09
CA ILE A 37 -1.70 9.47 8.88
C ILE A 37 -2.60 9.43 7.63
N TYR A 38 -3.74 8.78 7.68
CA TYR A 38 -4.70 8.75 6.59
C TYR A 38 -5.23 10.13 6.22
N SER A 39 -5.52 10.97 7.20
CA SER A 39 -5.97 12.33 6.94
C SER A 39 -4.92 13.16 6.20
N PHE A 40 -3.64 13.00 6.54
CA PHE A 40 -2.54 13.66 5.84
C PHE A 40 -2.25 13.05 4.46
N MET A 41 -2.35 11.73 4.33
CA MET A 41 -2.12 11.06 3.04
C MET A 41 -3.18 11.39 2.01
N GLY A 42 -4.45 11.54 2.39
CA GLY A 42 -5.49 12.01 1.48
C GLY A 42 -5.17 13.38 0.86
N MET A 43 -4.58 14.30 1.65
CA MET A 43 -4.10 15.58 1.13
C MET A 43 -2.87 15.43 0.21
N ALA A 44 -1.95 14.53 0.53
CA ALA A 44 -0.76 14.28 -0.27
C ALA A 44 -1.09 13.60 -1.61
N MET A 45 -2.05 12.66 -1.62
CA MET A 45 -2.53 12.01 -2.85
C MET A 45 -3.17 13.01 -3.82
N LYS A 46 -3.94 13.96 -3.31
CA LYS A 46 -4.51 15.04 -4.12
C LYS A 46 -3.43 15.88 -4.81
N LYS A 47 -2.29 16.06 -4.15
CA LYS A 47 -1.13 16.76 -4.70
C LYS A 47 -0.34 15.90 -5.69
N MET A 48 -0.16 14.60 -5.43
CA MET A 48 0.53 13.68 -6.34
C MET A 48 -0.25 13.41 -7.64
N ALA A 49 -1.57 13.43 -7.61
CA ALA A 49 -2.40 13.37 -8.82
C ALA A 49 -2.15 14.58 -9.74
N THR A 50 -1.73 15.72 -9.17
CA THR A 50 -1.39 16.93 -9.93
C THR A 50 0.08 17.01 -10.38
N GLU A 51 1.01 16.30 -9.73
CA GLU A 51 2.48 16.35 -9.99
C GLU A 51 3.04 15.06 -10.64
N GLY A 52 2.26 14.34 -11.43
CA GLY A 52 2.50 13.01 -11.95
C GLY A 52 3.84 12.67 -12.62
N THR A 53 4.03 11.40 -12.86
CA THR A 53 5.21 10.72 -13.44
C THR A 53 5.59 11.19 -14.85
N ASN A 54 6.91 11.15 -15.19
CA ASN A 54 7.45 11.41 -16.53
C ASN A 54 7.22 10.26 -17.54
N GLU A 55 6.22 9.42 -17.32
CA GLU A 55 5.91 8.33 -18.26
C GLU A 55 5.26 8.90 -19.52
N LEU A 56 5.74 8.42 -20.68
CA LEU A 56 5.18 8.75 -21.98
C LEU A 56 3.78 8.14 -22.10
N VAL A 57 2.80 9.00 -22.44
CA VAL A 57 1.42 8.59 -22.71
C VAL A 57 1.17 8.75 -24.21
N THR A 58 0.56 7.75 -24.81
CA THR A 58 0.09 7.85 -26.19
C THR A 58 -1.27 8.57 -26.20
N LEU A 59 -1.30 9.75 -26.79
CA LEU A 59 -2.51 10.53 -26.98
C LEU A 59 -3.04 10.30 -28.38
N CYS A 60 -4.10 9.49 -28.50
CA CYS A 60 -4.76 9.26 -29.80
C CYS A 60 -5.85 10.30 -29.99
N VAL A 61 -5.78 11.08 -31.06
CA VAL A 61 -6.72 12.18 -31.33
C VAL A 61 -7.41 11.95 -32.65
N GLU A 62 -8.74 11.89 -32.62
CA GLU A 62 -9.60 11.83 -33.79
C GLU A 62 -10.13 13.24 -34.11
N ASN A 63 -10.12 13.61 -35.39
CA ASN A 63 -10.60 14.89 -35.89
C ASN A 63 -9.94 16.12 -35.23
N LEU A 64 -8.63 16.11 -35.01
CA LEU A 64 -7.90 17.19 -34.36
C LEU A 64 -8.13 18.52 -35.09
N PRO A 65 -8.81 19.53 -34.43
CA PRO A 65 -9.04 20.83 -35.03
C PRO A 65 -7.77 21.68 -35.09
N ALA A 66 -7.67 22.57 -36.09
CA ALA A 66 -6.50 23.42 -36.23
C ALA A 66 -6.30 24.36 -35.04
N SER A 67 -7.40 24.81 -34.41
CA SER A 67 -7.39 25.66 -33.21
C SER A 67 -6.81 24.96 -31.99
N MET A 68 -6.94 23.61 -31.90
CA MET A 68 -6.52 22.79 -30.74
C MET A 68 -5.11 22.18 -30.88
N ALA A 69 -4.56 22.12 -32.10
CA ALA A 69 -3.26 21.54 -32.35
C ALA A 69 -2.14 22.10 -31.44
N PRO A 70 -1.99 23.44 -31.25
CA PRO A 70 -0.95 23.96 -30.37
C PRO A 70 -1.14 23.60 -28.90
N LEU A 71 -2.39 23.43 -28.44
CA LEU A 71 -2.73 23.07 -27.08
C LEU A 71 -2.40 21.57 -26.82
N ILE A 72 -2.76 20.71 -27.76
CA ILE A 72 -2.47 19.26 -27.69
C ILE A 72 -0.96 18.99 -27.74
N ASP A 73 -0.23 19.68 -28.62
CA ASP A 73 1.23 19.53 -28.75
C ASP A 73 2.00 20.06 -27.53
N ALA A 74 1.41 20.97 -26.76
CA ALA A 74 2.02 21.52 -25.56
C ALA A 74 1.91 20.59 -24.32
N ILE A 75 1.15 19.50 -24.40
CA ILE A 75 0.96 18.59 -23.26
C ILE A 75 2.26 17.80 -23.00
N PRO A 76 2.85 17.93 -21.79
CA PRO A 76 4.14 17.32 -21.51
C PRO A 76 4.03 15.79 -21.43
N ALA A 77 5.10 15.10 -21.84
CA ALA A 77 5.25 13.64 -21.81
C ALA A 77 4.15 12.88 -22.60
N THR A 78 3.70 13.43 -23.75
CA THR A 78 2.76 12.76 -24.64
C THR A 78 3.38 12.49 -26.01
N ALA A 79 3.01 11.34 -26.61
CA ALA A 79 3.23 11.03 -28.02
C ALA A 79 1.88 11.13 -28.73
N VAL A 80 1.69 12.17 -29.54
CA VAL A 80 0.41 12.41 -30.22
C VAL A 80 0.31 11.53 -31.47
N SER A 81 -0.79 10.80 -31.60
CA SER A 81 -1.14 10.00 -32.78
C SER A 81 -2.50 10.43 -33.30
N GLN A 82 -2.55 10.89 -34.56
CA GLN A 82 -3.83 11.24 -35.20
C GLN A 82 -4.38 10.03 -35.93
N GLN A 83 -5.45 9.45 -35.37
CA GLN A 83 -6.12 8.27 -35.92
C GLN A 83 -7.59 8.23 -35.52
N ALA A 84 -8.41 7.53 -36.29
CA ALA A 84 -9.78 7.25 -35.91
C ALA A 84 -9.81 6.42 -34.62
N VAL A 85 -10.70 6.78 -33.70
CA VAL A 85 -10.89 6.07 -32.42
C VAL A 85 -12.01 5.05 -32.60
N SER A 86 -11.65 3.78 -32.66
CA SER A 86 -12.60 2.67 -32.76
C SER A 86 -13.17 2.26 -31.40
N GLN A 87 -14.29 1.53 -31.39
CA GLN A 87 -14.83 0.97 -30.16
C GLN A 87 -13.84 -0.03 -29.53
N GLU A 88 -13.08 -0.76 -30.34
CA GLU A 88 -12.04 -1.69 -29.87
C GLU A 88 -10.92 -0.96 -29.11
N ASP A 89 -10.53 0.25 -29.57
CA ASP A 89 -9.53 1.08 -28.88
C ASP A 89 -10.07 1.59 -27.54
N ILE A 90 -11.34 1.94 -27.45
CA ILE A 90 -12.01 2.35 -26.22
C ILE A 90 -12.06 1.17 -25.22
N ASP A 91 -12.41 -0.02 -25.70
CA ASP A 91 -12.49 -1.22 -24.86
C ASP A 91 -11.10 -1.67 -24.36
N ARG A 92 -10.04 -1.45 -25.16
CA ARG A 92 -8.65 -1.70 -24.73
C ARG A 92 -8.18 -0.82 -23.58
N LEU A 93 -8.81 0.33 -23.33
CA LEU A 93 -8.50 1.17 -22.16
C LEU A 93 -8.85 0.49 -20.83
N GLU A 94 -9.63 -0.59 -20.83
CA GLU A 94 -9.84 -1.40 -19.62
C GLU A 94 -8.54 -2.03 -19.11
N ASP A 95 -7.54 -2.22 -20.00
CA ASP A 95 -6.19 -2.64 -19.58
C ASP A 95 -5.43 -1.47 -18.97
N LYS A 96 -5.40 -1.41 -17.63
CA LYS A 96 -4.70 -0.38 -16.85
C LYS A 96 -3.18 -0.32 -17.07
N SER A 97 -2.59 -1.32 -17.74
CA SER A 97 -1.16 -1.30 -18.09
C SER A 97 -0.85 -0.39 -19.28
N LEU A 98 -1.86 0.05 -20.02
CA LEU A 98 -1.71 0.90 -21.19
C LEU A 98 -1.70 2.37 -20.83
N ASN A 99 -0.60 3.07 -21.12
CA ASN A 99 -0.49 4.52 -21.00
C ASN A 99 -1.11 5.19 -22.24
N VAL A 100 -2.43 5.16 -22.35
CA VAL A 100 -3.19 5.71 -23.51
C VAL A 100 -4.32 6.62 -23.04
N VAL A 101 -4.54 7.69 -23.76
CA VAL A 101 -5.73 8.56 -23.67
C VAL A 101 -6.27 8.76 -25.08
N LEU A 102 -7.58 8.64 -25.25
CA LEU A 102 -8.25 8.83 -26.52
C LEU A 102 -9.07 10.11 -26.45
N VAL A 103 -8.90 10.97 -27.44
CA VAL A 103 -9.67 12.22 -27.58
C VAL A 103 -10.39 12.22 -28.91
N ARG A 104 -11.68 12.42 -28.89
CA ARG A 104 -12.51 12.52 -30.09
C ARG A 104 -13.13 13.91 -30.18
N PHE A 105 -12.74 14.67 -31.19
CA PHE A 105 -13.42 15.91 -31.54
C PHE A 105 -14.55 15.63 -32.54
N PRO A 106 -15.66 16.38 -32.49
CA PRO A 106 -16.67 16.30 -33.52
C PRO A 106 -16.10 16.73 -34.89
N GLU A 107 -16.60 16.13 -35.97
CA GLU A 107 -16.25 16.58 -37.31
C GLU A 107 -16.53 18.10 -37.50
N ALA A 108 -15.63 18.82 -38.15
CA ALA A 108 -15.70 20.28 -38.35
C ALA A 108 -15.92 21.04 -37.01
N PHE A 109 -15.16 20.66 -35.97
CA PHE A 109 -15.28 21.24 -34.62
C PHE A 109 -15.21 22.79 -34.63
N ASP A 110 -14.18 23.36 -35.31
CA ASP A 110 -13.97 24.81 -35.35
C ASP A 110 -15.19 25.56 -35.95
N ASP A 111 -15.79 25.04 -37.03
CA ASP A 111 -16.96 25.58 -37.64
C ASP A 111 -18.21 25.46 -36.75
N LYS A 112 -18.39 24.34 -36.10
CA LYS A 112 -19.49 24.09 -35.16
C LYS A 112 -19.42 25.01 -33.94
N VAL A 113 -18.24 25.21 -33.39
CA VAL A 113 -18.01 26.12 -32.25
C VAL A 113 -18.21 27.59 -32.68
N ALA A 114 -17.74 27.95 -33.86
CA ALA A 114 -17.93 29.32 -34.38
C ALA A 114 -19.40 29.68 -34.61
N THR A 115 -20.21 28.73 -35.06
CA THR A 115 -21.63 28.92 -35.38
C THR A 115 -22.59 28.63 -34.24
N TYR A 116 -22.11 28.05 -33.15
CA TYR A 116 -22.94 27.67 -32.01
C TYR A 116 -23.47 28.89 -31.25
N ASP A 117 -24.78 28.91 -31.00
CA ASP A 117 -25.44 29.91 -30.17
C ASP A 117 -25.91 29.29 -28.86
N PRO A 118 -25.34 29.67 -27.70
CA PRO A 118 -25.76 29.16 -26.40
C PRO A 118 -27.24 29.34 -26.05
N GLN A 119 -27.92 30.29 -26.72
CA GLN A 119 -29.35 30.56 -26.50
C GLN A 119 -30.25 29.74 -27.43
N SER A 120 -29.70 28.98 -28.37
CA SER A 120 -30.47 28.20 -29.36
C SER A 120 -31.25 27.01 -28.79
N GLY A 121 -30.91 26.55 -27.58
CA GLY A 121 -31.44 25.33 -26.99
C GLY A 121 -30.91 24.03 -27.61
N ILE A 122 -29.99 24.16 -28.60
CA ILE A 122 -29.29 23.01 -29.21
C ILE A 122 -28.09 22.66 -28.33
N ALA A 123 -27.82 21.36 -28.20
CA ALA A 123 -26.66 20.88 -27.44
C ALA A 123 -25.33 21.39 -28.08
N ALA A 124 -24.42 21.89 -27.28
CA ALA A 124 -23.09 22.33 -27.72
C ALA A 124 -22.27 21.19 -28.32
N PRO A 125 -21.30 21.44 -29.22
CA PRO A 125 -20.34 20.43 -29.67
C PRO A 125 -19.63 19.80 -28.48
N ASN A 126 -19.62 18.45 -28.37
CA ASN A 126 -19.03 17.74 -27.26
C ASN A 126 -17.67 17.15 -27.64
N VAL A 127 -16.64 17.36 -26.83
CA VAL A 127 -15.33 16.71 -26.92
C VAL A 127 -15.31 15.53 -25.98
N GLU A 128 -15.05 14.35 -26.51
CA GLU A 128 -15.02 13.10 -25.72
C GLU A 128 -13.58 12.72 -25.40
N ILE A 129 -13.29 12.51 -24.12
CA ILE A 129 -11.97 12.10 -23.65
C ILE A 129 -12.13 10.80 -22.86
N TYR A 130 -11.62 9.70 -23.43
CA TYR A 130 -11.64 8.39 -22.81
C TYR A 130 -10.27 8.10 -22.18
N TYR A 131 -10.27 7.64 -20.95
CA TYR A 131 -9.06 7.33 -20.18
C TYR A 131 -9.34 6.25 -19.14
N ASN A 132 -8.27 5.76 -18.49
CA ASN A 132 -8.39 4.85 -17.35
C ASN A 132 -7.82 5.53 -16.10
N SER A 133 -8.65 5.87 -15.12
CA SER A 133 -8.26 6.56 -13.89
C SER A 133 -7.42 5.68 -12.94
N ALA A 134 -7.44 4.35 -13.11
CA ALA A 134 -6.56 3.43 -12.38
C ALA A 134 -5.12 3.46 -12.90
N ASN A 135 -4.86 4.03 -14.09
CA ASN A 135 -3.54 4.32 -14.62
C ASN A 135 -3.13 5.77 -14.32
N ASN A 136 -2.10 5.97 -13.50
CA ASN A 136 -1.68 7.31 -13.06
C ASN A 136 -1.24 8.22 -14.22
N ALA A 137 -0.59 7.67 -15.25
CA ALA A 137 -0.10 8.44 -16.39
C ALA A 137 -1.26 8.91 -17.27
N SER A 138 -2.21 8.02 -17.56
CA SER A 138 -3.43 8.31 -18.31
C SER A 138 -4.30 9.35 -17.57
N SER A 139 -4.55 9.14 -16.27
CA SER A 139 -5.30 10.08 -15.43
C SER A 139 -4.67 11.48 -15.38
N ARG A 140 -3.34 11.56 -15.29
CA ARG A 140 -2.61 12.84 -15.32
C ARG A 140 -2.86 13.60 -16.63
N VAL A 141 -2.71 12.92 -17.78
CA VAL A 141 -2.91 13.55 -19.09
C VAL A 141 -4.35 14.00 -19.26
N TYR A 142 -5.32 13.19 -18.79
CA TYR A 142 -6.73 13.58 -18.75
C TYR A 142 -6.93 14.91 -18.00
N HIS A 143 -6.42 15.04 -16.77
CA HIS A 143 -6.59 16.26 -15.98
C HIS A 143 -5.91 17.50 -16.61
N ILE A 144 -4.78 17.32 -17.28
CA ILE A 144 -4.14 18.42 -18.03
C ILE A 144 -5.01 18.83 -19.21
N LEU A 145 -5.52 17.85 -19.98
CA LEU A 145 -6.42 18.07 -21.10
C LEU A 145 -7.70 18.79 -20.66
N GLU A 146 -8.38 18.23 -19.65
CA GLU A 146 -9.61 18.79 -19.07
C GLU A 146 -9.40 20.25 -18.66
N THR A 147 -8.36 20.52 -17.86
CA THR A 147 -8.06 21.89 -17.39
C THR A 147 -7.78 22.83 -18.56
N SER A 148 -7.00 22.38 -19.54
CA SER A 148 -6.62 23.20 -20.69
C SER A 148 -7.80 23.46 -21.63
N LEU A 149 -8.64 22.45 -21.87
CA LEU A 149 -9.86 22.61 -22.70
C LEU A 149 -10.91 23.45 -22.00
N THR A 150 -11.10 23.29 -20.68
CA THR A 150 -12.01 24.15 -19.89
C THR A 150 -11.56 25.60 -19.92
N ALA A 151 -10.25 25.88 -19.78
CA ALA A 151 -9.73 27.25 -19.90
C ALA A 151 -9.96 27.85 -21.29
N TYR A 152 -9.91 27.03 -22.35
CA TYR A 152 -10.23 27.47 -23.71
C TYR A 152 -11.74 27.67 -23.93
N GLU A 153 -12.56 26.76 -23.37
CA GLU A 153 -14.02 26.86 -23.34
C GLU A 153 -14.48 28.18 -22.69
N ASP A 154 -13.91 28.51 -21.54
CA ASP A 154 -14.20 29.81 -20.85
C ASP A 154 -13.89 31.02 -21.71
N GLN A 155 -12.78 30.99 -22.48
CA GLN A 155 -12.42 32.06 -23.41
C GLN A 155 -13.44 32.21 -24.55
N LEU A 156 -14.05 31.11 -24.97
CA LEU A 156 -15.08 31.10 -26.04
C LEU A 156 -16.50 31.28 -25.53
N SER A 157 -16.69 31.60 -24.25
CA SER A 157 -18.00 31.78 -23.62
C SER A 157 -18.90 30.55 -23.72
N ASN A 158 -18.34 29.38 -23.39
CA ASN A 158 -19.06 28.12 -23.27
C ASN A 158 -19.68 27.62 -24.58
N ARG A 159 -18.91 27.57 -25.66
CA ARG A 159 -19.39 27.16 -26.98
C ARG A 159 -19.19 25.68 -27.33
N PHE A 160 -18.61 24.91 -26.47
CA PHE A 160 -18.49 23.44 -26.61
C PHE A 160 -18.55 22.79 -25.23
N ASP A 161 -18.70 21.49 -25.15
CA ASP A 161 -18.68 20.69 -23.91
C ASP A 161 -17.56 19.68 -23.95
N ILE A 162 -17.11 19.25 -22.75
CA ILE A 162 -16.14 18.17 -22.55
C ILE A 162 -16.83 17.05 -21.77
N ASN A 163 -16.80 15.84 -22.29
CA ASN A 163 -17.36 14.65 -21.62
C ASN A 163 -18.76 14.92 -21.03
N ARG A 164 -19.68 15.41 -21.88
CA ARG A 164 -21.03 15.77 -21.43
C ARG A 164 -21.71 14.62 -20.70
N ALA A 165 -22.23 14.88 -19.50
CA ALA A 165 -22.88 13.90 -18.63
C ALA A 165 -24.13 13.26 -19.25
N ASP A 166 -24.78 13.94 -20.22
CA ASP A 166 -26.05 13.52 -20.85
C ASP A 166 -25.84 12.57 -22.04
N SER A 167 -24.61 12.24 -22.42
CA SER A 167 -24.36 11.23 -23.46
C SER A 167 -24.71 9.86 -22.89
N GLU A 168 -25.91 9.37 -23.26
CA GLU A 168 -26.44 8.07 -22.83
C GLU A 168 -25.41 6.96 -23.11
N GLY A 169 -24.85 6.38 -22.01
CA GLY A 169 -24.05 5.17 -22.06
C GLY A 169 -22.55 5.35 -22.30
N ALA A 170 -22.00 6.56 -22.41
CA ALA A 170 -20.56 6.74 -22.56
C ALA A 170 -19.88 6.78 -21.20
N ALA A 171 -19.29 5.67 -20.77
CA ALA A 171 -18.33 5.64 -19.67
C ALA A 171 -16.96 6.11 -20.23
N TYR A 172 -16.61 7.36 -20.06
CA TYR A 172 -15.34 7.94 -20.48
C TYR A 172 -14.17 7.48 -19.63
N ASP A 173 -14.39 7.27 -18.33
CA ASP A 173 -13.48 6.54 -17.45
C ASP A 173 -13.74 5.03 -17.58
N LYS A 174 -12.73 4.31 -18.03
CA LYS A 174 -12.80 2.85 -18.24
C LYS A 174 -12.33 2.06 -17.02
N ALA A 175 -11.87 2.74 -15.97
CA ALA A 175 -11.60 2.06 -14.72
C ALA A 175 -12.93 1.62 -14.08
N SER A 176 -13.01 0.37 -13.67
CA SER A 176 -14.09 -0.06 -12.80
C SER A 176 -13.91 0.57 -11.41
N SER A 177 -15.01 0.83 -10.72
CA SER A 177 -14.95 1.33 -9.33
C SER A 177 -14.11 0.42 -8.43
N ASP A 178 -14.14 -0.89 -8.66
CA ASP A 178 -13.38 -1.89 -7.93
C ASP A 178 -11.87 -1.79 -8.27
N GLU A 179 -11.49 -1.54 -9.52
CA GLU A 179 -10.10 -1.33 -9.93
C GLU A 179 -9.52 -0.05 -9.37
N MET A 180 -10.27 1.04 -9.37
CA MET A 180 -9.86 2.32 -8.79
C MET A 180 -9.61 2.18 -7.28
N LEU A 181 -10.55 1.59 -6.55
CA LEU A 181 -10.39 1.28 -5.12
C LEU A 181 -9.26 0.31 -4.88
N GLY A 182 -9.17 -0.77 -5.66
CA GLY A 182 -8.10 -1.75 -5.60
C GLY A 182 -6.72 -1.11 -5.80
N SER A 183 -6.57 -0.19 -6.75
CA SER A 183 -5.33 0.55 -6.99
C SER A 183 -4.92 1.40 -5.79
N ILE A 184 -5.86 2.13 -5.18
CA ILE A 184 -5.59 2.94 -3.99
C ILE A 184 -5.26 2.04 -2.80
N LEU A 185 -6.08 1.03 -2.53
CA LEU A 185 -5.93 0.13 -1.39
C LEU A 185 -4.64 -0.69 -1.50
N SER A 186 -4.28 -1.15 -2.70
CA SER A 186 -3.06 -1.93 -2.93
C SER A 186 -1.79 -1.17 -2.61
N LYS A 187 -1.80 0.15 -2.76
CA LYS A 187 -0.64 1.01 -2.47
C LYS A 187 -0.55 1.41 -1.00
N LEU A 188 -1.67 1.59 -0.31
CA LEU A 188 -1.73 2.15 1.04
C LEU A 188 -1.78 1.09 2.13
N ILE A 189 -2.65 0.10 1.99
CA ILE A 189 -2.91 -0.88 3.05
C ILE A 189 -1.69 -1.73 3.40
N PRO A 190 -0.90 -2.27 2.45
CA PRO A 190 0.28 -3.05 2.78
C PRO A 190 1.30 -2.29 3.62
N MET A 191 1.54 -1.02 3.29
CA MET A 191 2.43 -0.15 4.06
C MET A 191 1.94 0.01 5.50
N LEU A 192 0.65 0.27 5.67
CA LEU A 192 0.06 0.50 6.98
C LEU A 192 0.07 -0.76 7.83
N ILE A 193 -0.30 -1.91 7.26
CA ILE A 193 -0.19 -3.20 7.94
C ILE A 193 1.24 -3.41 8.43
N LEU A 194 2.25 -3.19 7.57
CA LEU A 194 3.64 -3.35 7.94
C LEU A 194 4.06 -2.43 9.09
N MET A 195 3.69 -1.14 9.03
CA MET A 195 3.99 -0.17 10.10
C MET A 195 3.35 -0.57 11.43
N LEU A 196 2.13 -1.08 11.38
CA LEU A 196 1.39 -1.50 12.57
C LEU A 196 1.98 -2.73 13.22
N LEU A 197 2.31 -3.72 12.39
CA LEU A 197 2.98 -4.93 12.85
C LEU A 197 4.33 -4.57 13.48
N PHE A 198 5.08 -3.64 12.88
CA PHE A 198 6.32 -3.14 13.43
C PHE A 198 6.12 -2.44 14.78
N SER A 199 5.13 -1.56 14.88
CA SER A 199 4.78 -0.87 16.12
C SER A 199 4.43 -1.85 17.23
N GLY A 200 3.65 -2.89 16.93
CA GLY A 200 3.31 -3.95 17.89
C GLY A 200 4.54 -4.72 18.39
N VAL A 201 5.46 -5.09 17.49
CA VAL A 201 6.72 -5.75 17.86
C VAL A 201 7.61 -4.82 18.68
N MET A 202 7.75 -3.56 18.26
CA MET A 202 8.58 -2.54 18.92
C MET A 202 8.13 -2.24 20.35
N ALA A 203 6.84 -2.27 20.60
CA ALA A 203 6.28 -2.01 21.94
C ALA A 203 6.70 -3.08 22.97
N ILE A 204 6.96 -4.31 22.53
CA ILE A 204 7.09 -5.47 23.43
C ILE A 204 8.48 -6.07 23.42
N ALA A 205 9.11 -6.23 22.25
CA ALA A 205 10.35 -6.96 22.11
C ALA A 205 11.54 -6.38 22.91
N PRO A 206 11.73 -5.02 22.99
CA PRO A 206 12.76 -4.44 23.82
C PRO A 206 12.63 -4.81 25.30
N SER A 207 11.42 -4.71 25.84
CA SER A 207 11.16 -5.02 27.24
C SER A 207 11.22 -6.53 27.55
N ALA A 208 10.92 -7.38 26.57
CA ALA A 208 10.93 -8.83 26.72
C ALA A 208 12.34 -9.44 26.72
N ILE A 209 13.33 -8.77 26.11
CA ILE A 209 14.71 -9.29 26.03
C ILE A 209 15.67 -8.33 26.73
N ALA A 210 15.85 -7.10 26.22
CA ALA A 210 16.76 -6.11 26.84
C ALA A 210 16.31 -5.75 28.27
N GLY A 211 15.00 -5.64 28.53
CA GLY A 211 14.49 -5.38 29.86
C GLY A 211 14.69 -6.54 30.85
N GLU A 212 14.69 -7.78 30.41
CA GLU A 212 15.07 -8.91 31.28
C GLU A 212 16.58 -8.94 31.54
N LYS A 213 17.39 -8.50 30.58
CA LYS A 213 18.82 -8.34 30.72
C LYS A 213 19.16 -7.21 31.70
N GLU A 214 18.53 -6.05 31.55
CA GLU A 214 18.66 -4.88 32.42
C GLU A 214 18.33 -5.21 33.89
N ARG A 215 17.25 -5.96 34.11
CA ARG A 215 16.82 -6.42 35.46
C ARG A 215 17.60 -7.63 35.99
N GLY A 216 18.52 -8.20 35.22
CA GLY A 216 19.27 -9.39 35.59
C GLY A 216 18.46 -10.68 35.59
N THR A 217 17.16 -10.65 35.27
CA THR A 217 16.28 -11.85 35.29
C THR A 217 16.61 -12.85 34.19
N ILE A 218 17.27 -12.42 33.13
CA ILE A 218 17.74 -13.32 32.07
C ILE A 218 18.78 -14.31 32.62
N ALA A 219 19.63 -13.91 33.59
CA ALA A 219 20.60 -14.78 34.23
C ALA A 219 19.90 -15.98 34.94
N THR A 220 18.80 -15.70 35.66
CA THR A 220 17.99 -16.70 36.31
C THR A 220 17.38 -17.71 35.33
N LEU A 221 16.90 -17.20 34.18
CA LEU A 221 16.37 -18.07 33.13
C LEU A 221 17.47 -18.94 32.50
N LEU A 222 18.68 -18.41 32.36
CA LEU A 222 19.80 -19.11 31.75
C LEU A 222 20.41 -20.22 32.66
N VAL A 223 20.20 -20.13 33.95
CA VAL A 223 20.65 -21.16 34.93
C VAL A 223 19.64 -22.33 35.05
N THR A 224 18.38 -22.10 34.61
CA THR A 224 17.38 -23.20 34.59
C THR A 224 17.73 -24.25 33.52
N PRO A 225 17.29 -25.54 33.67
CA PRO A 225 17.54 -26.59 32.69
C PRO A 225 16.71 -26.44 31.41
N LEU A 226 16.70 -25.23 30.86
CA LEU A 226 15.92 -24.82 29.71
C LEU A 226 16.83 -24.79 28.47
N ARG A 227 16.39 -25.40 27.36
CA ARG A 227 17.15 -25.34 26.12
C ARG A 227 17.08 -23.93 25.53
N ARG A 228 18.22 -23.33 25.13
CA ARG A 228 18.30 -21.99 24.57
C ARG A 228 17.41 -21.78 23.34
N ASN A 229 17.27 -22.83 22.53
CA ASN A 229 16.39 -22.83 21.39
C ASN A 229 14.89 -22.72 21.80
N GLU A 230 14.48 -23.41 22.87
CA GLU A 230 13.12 -23.30 23.41
C GLU A 230 12.82 -21.89 23.95
N LEU A 231 13.84 -21.22 24.53
CA LEU A 231 13.76 -19.85 24.99
C LEU A 231 13.61 -18.89 23.81
N ALA A 232 14.46 -19.01 22.79
CA ALA A 232 14.41 -18.18 21.60
C ALA A 232 13.08 -18.33 20.86
N LEU A 233 12.66 -19.55 20.57
CA LEU A 233 11.37 -19.83 19.93
C LEU A 233 10.19 -19.34 20.77
N GLY A 234 10.19 -19.59 22.07
CA GLY A 234 9.12 -19.15 22.97
C GLY A 234 8.96 -17.64 22.96
N LYS A 235 10.05 -16.90 22.98
CA LYS A 235 10.01 -15.41 22.89
C LYS A 235 9.54 -14.93 21.52
N VAL A 236 10.11 -15.44 20.42
CA VAL A 236 9.73 -15.03 19.08
C VAL A 236 8.24 -15.30 18.81
N VAL A 237 7.75 -16.49 19.15
CA VAL A 237 6.34 -16.84 18.92
C VAL A 237 5.41 -16.00 19.78
N SER A 238 5.71 -15.80 21.07
CA SER A 238 4.86 -14.97 21.94
C SER A 238 4.81 -13.52 21.47
N LEU A 239 5.95 -12.92 21.10
CA LEU A 239 6.03 -11.58 20.57
C LEU A 239 5.26 -11.43 19.25
N SER A 240 5.37 -12.43 18.39
CA SER A 240 4.62 -12.45 17.12
C SER A 240 3.12 -12.53 17.33
N CYS A 241 2.64 -13.37 18.24
CA CYS A 241 1.21 -13.44 18.54
C CYS A 241 0.65 -12.14 19.12
N ILE A 242 1.41 -11.47 20.00
CA ILE A 242 0.98 -10.19 20.57
C ILE A 242 1.01 -9.08 19.50
N ALA A 243 2.02 -9.06 18.62
CA ALA A 243 2.09 -8.14 17.51
C ALA A 243 0.95 -8.36 16.48
N LEU A 244 0.53 -9.63 16.28
CA LEU A 244 -0.66 -9.93 15.48
C LEU A 244 -1.94 -9.37 16.08
N LEU A 245 -2.14 -9.45 17.40
CA LEU A 245 -3.29 -8.83 18.07
C LEU A 245 -3.30 -7.31 17.85
N SER A 246 -2.14 -6.67 17.94
CA SER A 246 -1.97 -5.26 17.61
C SER A 246 -2.32 -4.99 16.15
N GLY A 247 -1.84 -5.81 15.22
CA GLY A 247 -2.13 -5.73 13.79
C GLY A 247 -3.62 -5.87 13.47
N ILE A 248 -4.31 -6.83 14.08
CA ILE A 248 -5.76 -7.03 13.91
C ILE A 248 -6.55 -5.82 14.41
N SER A 249 -6.21 -5.32 15.60
CA SER A 249 -6.86 -4.13 16.15
C SER A 249 -6.70 -2.92 15.24
N SER A 250 -5.54 -2.77 14.67
CA SER A 250 -5.21 -1.68 13.77
C SER A 250 -5.86 -1.83 12.39
N PHE A 251 -5.96 -3.05 11.89
CA PHE A 251 -6.73 -3.34 10.67
C PHE A 251 -8.21 -2.96 10.83
N ILE A 252 -8.80 -3.25 11.99
CA ILE A 252 -10.17 -2.80 12.30
C ILE A 252 -10.25 -1.27 12.27
N GLY A 253 -9.24 -0.57 12.83
CA GLY A 253 -9.15 0.90 12.77
C GLY A 253 -9.06 1.43 11.33
N ILE A 254 -8.33 0.76 10.44
CA ILE A 254 -8.23 1.08 9.01
C ILE A 254 -9.59 0.95 8.34
N VAL A 255 -10.22 -0.20 8.47
CA VAL A 255 -11.53 -0.48 7.85
C VAL A 255 -12.58 0.56 8.26
N LEU A 256 -12.56 1.00 9.52
CA LEU A 256 -13.45 2.04 10.03
C LEU A 256 -13.10 3.45 9.53
N SER A 257 -11.85 3.71 9.12
CA SER A 257 -11.41 5.03 8.65
C SER A 257 -11.48 5.18 7.12
N LEU A 258 -11.39 4.10 6.35
CA LEU A 258 -11.45 4.08 4.88
C LEU A 258 -12.65 4.86 4.30
N PRO A 259 -13.90 4.67 4.81
CA PRO A 259 -15.05 5.41 4.30
C PRO A 259 -14.95 6.93 4.46
N LYS A 260 -14.11 7.39 5.40
CA LYS A 260 -13.89 8.82 5.64
C LYS A 260 -12.82 9.45 4.75
N MET A 261 -11.98 8.62 4.14
CA MET A 261 -10.95 9.05 3.17
C MET A 261 -11.50 9.21 1.78
N ILE A 262 -12.44 8.37 1.39
CA ILE A 262 -13.07 8.38 0.08
C ILE A 262 -14.47 8.95 0.30
N PRO A 263 -14.83 10.11 -0.28
CA PRO A 263 -16.20 10.61 -0.22
C PRO A 263 -17.09 9.64 -0.99
N ILE A 264 -17.66 8.66 -0.28
CA ILE A 264 -18.55 7.61 -0.81
C ILE A 264 -19.81 8.23 -1.41
N ASP A 265 -20.23 9.42 -0.90
CA ASP A 265 -21.41 10.14 -1.38
C ASP A 265 -21.26 10.67 -2.82
N ALA A 266 -20.04 10.77 -3.34
CA ALA A 266 -19.79 11.29 -4.70
C ALA A 266 -19.79 10.19 -5.79
N ALA A 267 -19.69 8.91 -5.42
CA ALA A 267 -19.49 7.84 -6.41
C ALA A 267 -20.56 6.74 -6.42
N GLY A 268 -21.48 6.70 -5.45
CA GLY A 268 -22.47 5.60 -5.35
C GLY A 268 -21.83 4.20 -5.20
N VAL A 269 -20.57 4.17 -4.77
CA VAL A 269 -19.76 2.96 -4.73
C VAL A 269 -20.11 2.19 -3.47
N GLU A 270 -20.82 1.09 -3.61
CA GLU A 270 -20.77 0.02 -2.62
C GLU A 270 -19.32 -0.44 -2.55
N LEU A 271 -18.69 -0.41 -1.36
CA LEU A 271 -17.38 -1.02 -1.11
C LEU A 271 -17.49 -2.55 -1.33
N GLY A 272 -17.65 -2.94 -2.56
CA GLY A 272 -17.58 -4.32 -3.02
C GLY A 272 -16.14 -4.79 -3.00
N LEU A 273 -15.54 -4.88 -1.80
CA LEU A 273 -14.28 -5.61 -1.61
C LEU A 273 -14.59 -7.10 -1.84
N ASN A 274 -14.75 -7.48 -3.10
CA ASN A 274 -15.02 -8.85 -3.52
C ASN A 274 -13.76 -9.72 -3.40
N PHE A 275 -13.16 -9.75 -2.18
CA PHE A 275 -12.08 -10.68 -1.89
C PHE A 275 -12.62 -12.10 -1.77
N THR A 276 -11.96 -13.01 -2.47
CA THR A 276 -12.23 -14.45 -2.35
C THR A 276 -11.73 -14.98 -1.02
N GLY A 277 -12.26 -16.12 -0.57
CA GLY A 277 -11.75 -16.76 0.66
C GLY A 277 -10.24 -17.06 0.63
N SER A 278 -9.69 -17.33 -0.57
CA SER A 278 -8.25 -17.52 -0.77
C SER A 278 -7.43 -16.26 -0.45
N ASP A 279 -7.93 -15.07 -0.78
CA ASP A 279 -7.22 -13.81 -0.56
C ASP A 279 -7.06 -13.52 0.94
N TYR A 280 -8.11 -13.75 1.72
CA TYR A 280 -8.04 -13.64 3.19
C TYR A 280 -7.05 -14.62 3.80
N VAL A 281 -7.02 -15.89 3.31
CA VAL A 281 -6.08 -16.90 3.80
C VAL A 281 -4.65 -16.52 3.46
N VAL A 282 -4.38 -16.06 2.23
CA VAL A 282 -3.07 -15.60 1.80
C VAL A 282 -2.62 -14.39 2.62
N LEU A 283 -3.48 -13.38 2.79
CA LEU A 283 -3.18 -12.22 3.64
C LEU A 283 -2.82 -12.64 5.06
N LEU A 284 -3.60 -13.53 5.67
CA LEU A 284 -3.33 -14.02 7.02
C LEU A 284 -1.96 -14.71 7.11
N LEU A 285 -1.65 -15.60 6.15
CA LEU A 285 -0.37 -16.32 6.12
C LEU A 285 0.82 -15.39 5.91
N ILE A 286 0.71 -14.43 4.99
CA ILE A 286 1.77 -13.44 4.72
C ILE A 286 1.97 -12.52 5.93
N ILE A 287 0.89 -12.03 6.54
CA ILE A 287 0.97 -11.20 7.76
C ILE A 287 1.67 -11.99 8.87
N PHE A 288 1.27 -13.24 9.09
CA PHE A 288 1.89 -14.09 10.11
C PHE A 288 3.37 -14.34 9.85
N ALA A 289 3.75 -14.68 8.62
CA ALA A 289 5.15 -14.89 8.22
C ALA A 289 5.98 -13.60 8.36
N THR A 290 5.41 -12.45 8.01
CA THR A 290 6.06 -11.14 8.14
C THR A 290 6.29 -10.76 9.60
N VAL A 291 5.33 -11.03 10.47
CA VAL A 291 5.48 -10.77 11.91
C VAL A 291 6.55 -11.66 12.53
N LEU A 292 6.63 -12.93 12.11
CA LEU A 292 7.66 -13.88 12.61
C LEU A 292 9.07 -13.38 12.29
N ILE A 293 9.33 -12.98 11.04
CA ILE A 293 10.65 -12.45 10.67
C ILE A 293 10.94 -11.13 11.38
N MET A 294 9.96 -10.24 11.50
CA MET A 294 10.08 -8.94 12.16
C MET A 294 10.38 -9.11 13.65
N ALA A 295 9.62 -9.95 14.36
CA ALA A 295 9.83 -10.24 15.76
C ALA A 295 11.20 -10.89 16.01
N SER A 296 11.65 -11.75 15.11
CA SER A 296 12.97 -12.38 15.17
C SER A 296 14.09 -11.37 15.02
N ALA A 297 14.00 -10.46 14.02
CA ALA A 297 14.99 -9.43 13.77
C ALA A 297 15.08 -8.42 14.94
N VAL A 298 13.94 -7.94 15.41
CA VAL A 298 13.87 -7.02 16.56
C VAL A 298 14.37 -7.70 17.85
N SER A 299 14.12 -9.00 18.01
CA SER A 299 14.64 -9.78 19.14
C SER A 299 16.18 -9.87 19.13
N ILE A 300 16.80 -10.01 17.95
CA ILE A 300 18.26 -9.98 17.81
C ILE A 300 18.81 -8.62 18.22
N LEU A 301 18.24 -7.52 17.69
CA LEU A 301 18.67 -6.17 18.05
C LEU A 301 18.49 -5.88 19.55
N SER A 302 17.38 -6.34 20.12
CA SER A 302 17.12 -6.23 21.56
C SER A 302 18.10 -7.03 22.40
N ALA A 303 18.57 -8.21 21.93
CA ALA A 303 19.54 -9.02 22.64
C ALA A 303 20.98 -8.40 22.60
N LEU A 304 21.30 -7.62 21.57
CA LEU A 304 22.56 -6.86 21.49
C LEU A 304 22.57 -5.64 22.42
N ALA A 305 21.42 -5.08 22.70
CA ALA A 305 21.29 -3.89 23.54
C ALA A 305 21.60 -4.21 25.02
N LYS A 306 22.02 -3.19 25.76
CA LYS A 306 22.30 -3.27 27.20
C LYS A 306 21.04 -3.08 28.05
N ASP A 307 20.18 -2.17 27.63
CA ASP A 307 18.94 -1.78 28.30
C ASP A 307 17.83 -1.51 27.27
N VAL A 308 16.62 -1.27 27.75
CA VAL A 308 15.44 -1.04 26.90
C VAL A 308 15.59 0.22 26.03
N LYS A 309 16.20 1.29 26.56
CA LYS A 309 16.41 2.55 25.82
C LYS A 309 17.38 2.34 24.66
N ASN A 310 18.49 1.64 24.91
CA ASN A 310 19.47 1.32 23.88
C ASN A 310 18.87 0.40 22.82
N ALA A 311 18.04 -0.58 23.20
CA ALA A 311 17.32 -1.42 22.26
C ALA A 311 16.45 -0.57 21.31
N GLY A 312 15.69 0.40 21.83
CA GLY A 312 14.89 1.31 21.03
C GLY A 312 15.74 2.08 20.00
N THR A 313 16.89 2.60 20.43
CA THR A 313 17.81 3.32 19.53
C THR A 313 18.38 2.42 18.42
N MET A 314 18.72 1.17 18.74
CA MET A 314 19.23 0.21 17.75
C MET A 314 18.18 -0.28 16.77
N ILE A 315 16.92 -0.32 17.18
CA ILE A 315 15.79 -0.76 16.34
C ILE A 315 15.35 0.35 15.37
N THR A 316 15.54 1.63 15.72
CA THR A 316 15.09 2.77 14.89
C THR A 316 15.65 2.76 13.46
N PRO A 317 16.94 2.54 13.18
CA PRO A 317 17.45 2.42 11.81
C PRO A 317 16.81 1.26 11.04
N PHE A 318 16.59 0.14 11.72
CA PHE A 318 15.90 -1.01 11.12
C PHE A 318 14.45 -0.70 10.75
N MET A 319 13.76 0.06 11.60
CA MET A 319 12.41 0.56 11.32
C MET A 319 12.38 1.38 10.03
N LEU A 320 13.35 2.28 9.83
CA LEU A 320 13.42 3.09 8.60
C LEU A 320 13.58 2.23 7.36
N VAL A 321 14.43 1.20 7.40
CA VAL A 321 14.58 0.26 6.28
C VAL A 321 13.27 -0.46 5.96
N VAL A 322 12.57 -0.94 6.98
CA VAL A 322 11.26 -1.60 6.81
C VAL A 322 10.22 -0.63 6.25
N MET A 323 10.21 0.63 6.71
CA MET A 323 9.33 1.68 6.18
C MET A 323 9.61 1.98 4.70
N PHE A 324 10.87 2.06 4.30
CA PHE A 324 11.22 2.25 2.88
C PHE A 324 10.70 1.10 2.01
N CYS A 325 10.78 -0.14 2.48
CA CYS A 325 10.14 -1.26 1.80
C CYS A 325 8.62 -1.03 1.67
N GLY A 326 7.97 -0.48 2.72
CA GLY A 326 6.54 -0.18 2.74
C GLY A 326 6.09 0.86 1.72
N LEU A 327 6.98 1.79 1.38
CA LEU A 327 6.67 2.85 0.42
C LEU A 327 6.78 2.40 -1.04
N THR A 328 7.43 1.27 -1.31
CA THR A 328 7.71 0.84 -2.71
C THR A 328 6.49 0.72 -3.61
N PRO A 329 5.30 0.23 -3.15
CA PRO A 329 4.12 0.17 -4.03
C PRO A 329 3.63 1.53 -4.52
N MET A 330 3.94 2.62 -3.80
CA MET A 330 3.54 3.97 -4.20
C MET A 330 4.29 4.46 -5.46
N PHE A 331 5.48 3.90 -5.71
CA PHE A 331 6.34 4.28 -6.82
C PHE A 331 6.35 3.25 -7.96
N GLN A 332 5.56 2.19 -7.85
CA GLN A 332 5.49 1.11 -8.82
C GLN A 332 4.08 0.99 -9.42
N ASN A 333 4.03 0.66 -10.69
CA ASN A 333 2.79 0.31 -11.37
C ASN A 333 2.64 -1.22 -11.37
N GLY A 334 1.97 -1.76 -10.32
CA GLY A 334 1.77 -3.20 -10.15
C GLY A 334 2.90 -3.95 -9.43
N ALA A 335 2.71 -5.23 -9.23
CA ALA A 335 3.66 -6.11 -8.57
C ALA A 335 4.83 -6.50 -9.51
N PRO A 336 6.07 -6.66 -9.00
CA PRO A 336 7.23 -6.97 -9.84
C PRO A 336 7.08 -8.34 -10.49
N GLU A 337 7.45 -8.43 -11.77
CA GLU A 337 7.41 -9.69 -12.54
C GLU A 337 8.54 -10.65 -12.15
N SER A 338 9.67 -10.10 -11.68
CA SER A 338 10.84 -10.88 -11.32
C SER A 338 10.67 -11.62 -10.00
N LEU A 339 10.79 -12.96 -10.02
CA LEU A 339 10.72 -13.79 -8.79
C LEU A 339 11.86 -13.50 -7.81
N THR A 340 12.98 -12.94 -8.24
CA THR A 340 14.09 -12.57 -7.35
C THR A 340 13.72 -11.45 -6.38
N ALA A 341 12.81 -10.56 -6.77
CA ALA A 341 12.27 -9.50 -5.90
C ALA A 341 11.56 -10.08 -4.66
N TYR A 342 10.91 -11.25 -4.82
CA TYR A 342 10.21 -11.93 -3.72
C TYR A 342 11.14 -12.68 -2.74
N LEU A 343 12.44 -12.63 -2.97
CA LEU A 343 13.43 -13.10 -1.98
C LEU A 343 13.88 -12.00 -1.01
N ILE A 344 13.61 -10.72 -1.29
CA ILE A 344 14.03 -9.62 -0.43
C ILE A 344 13.08 -9.53 0.77
N PRO A 345 13.58 -9.65 2.02
CA PRO A 345 12.73 -9.68 3.21
C PRO A 345 11.99 -8.34 3.39
N PHE A 346 10.77 -8.39 3.89
CA PHE A 346 9.79 -7.31 4.03
C PHE A 346 9.25 -6.78 2.69
N TYR A 347 10.11 -6.50 1.72
CA TYR A 347 9.70 -6.10 0.38
C TYR A 347 8.80 -7.18 -0.27
N ASN A 348 9.19 -8.46 -0.16
CA ASN A 348 8.43 -9.59 -0.66
C ASN A 348 7.00 -9.64 -0.10
N SER A 349 6.85 -9.47 1.19
CA SER A 349 5.54 -9.50 1.86
C SER A 349 4.64 -8.37 1.41
N ILE A 350 5.22 -7.18 1.23
CA ILE A 350 4.50 -6.00 0.74
C ILE A 350 4.01 -6.23 -0.69
N GLN A 351 4.87 -6.73 -1.58
CA GLN A 351 4.50 -6.98 -2.97
C GLN A 351 3.38 -8.02 -3.10
N VAL A 352 3.40 -9.08 -2.28
CA VAL A 352 2.29 -10.04 -2.25
C VAL A 352 1.02 -9.39 -1.71
N MET A 353 1.07 -8.63 -0.61
CA MET A 353 -0.11 -7.91 -0.12
C MET A 353 -0.64 -6.94 -1.16
N THR A 354 0.23 -6.19 -1.84
CA THR A 354 -0.14 -5.29 -2.94
C THR A 354 -0.88 -6.03 -4.05
N SER A 355 -0.37 -7.20 -4.50
CA SER A 355 -1.02 -7.99 -5.55
C SER A 355 -2.38 -8.56 -5.13
N VAL A 356 -2.57 -8.88 -3.83
CA VAL A 356 -3.87 -9.31 -3.31
C VAL A 356 -4.87 -8.16 -3.33
N PHE A 357 -4.48 -6.98 -2.85
CA PHE A 357 -5.36 -5.80 -2.85
C PHE A 357 -5.65 -5.24 -4.25
N ALA A 358 -4.74 -5.49 -5.21
CA ALA A 358 -4.94 -5.15 -6.62
C ALA A 358 -5.75 -6.20 -7.40
N HIS A 359 -6.22 -7.28 -6.77
CA HIS A 359 -6.87 -8.43 -7.41
C HIS A 359 -6.02 -9.12 -8.50
N GLU A 360 -4.68 -9.03 -8.39
CA GLU A 360 -3.70 -9.59 -9.33
C GLU A 360 -2.86 -10.70 -8.70
N MET A 361 -3.36 -11.38 -7.70
CA MET A 361 -2.62 -12.39 -6.95
C MET A 361 -2.16 -13.56 -7.83
N LYS A 362 -0.85 -13.86 -7.74
CA LYS A 362 -0.23 -15.05 -8.36
C LYS A 362 0.32 -15.97 -7.27
N TRP A 363 0.05 -17.29 -7.38
CA TRP A 363 0.44 -18.28 -6.37
C TRP A 363 1.95 -18.46 -6.22
N ILE A 364 2.73 -18.37 -7.32
CA ILE A 364 4.18 -18.57 -7.29
C ILE A 364 4.88 -17.53 -6.41
N PRO A 365 4.67 -16.21 -6.56
CA PRO A 365 5.16 -15.19 -5.63
C PRO A 365 4.77 -15.42 -4.17
N VAL A 366 3.54 -15.85 -3.90
CA VAL A 366 3.07 -16.17 -2.54
C VAL A 366 3.92 -17.27 -1.91
N ILE A 367 4.10 -18.40 -2.62
CA ILE A 367 4.87 -19.53 -2.13
C ILE A 367 6.33 -19.16 -1.92
N VAL A 368 6.95 -18.43 -2.86
CA VAL A 368 8.34 -17.97 -2.74
C VAL A 368 8.50 -17.06 -1.53
N THR A 369 7.59 -16.12 -1.31
CA THR A 369 7.60 -15.21 -0.16
C THR A 369 7.47 -15.96 1.16
N LEU A 370 6.52 -16.91 1.27
CA LEU A 370 6.34 -17.70 2.49
C LEU A 370 7.57 -18.53 2.78
N ALA A 371 8.12 -19.20 1.77
CA ALA A 371 9.34 -20.02 1.93
C ALA A 371 10.54 -19.14 2.34
N ALA A 372 10.74 -18.01 1.71
CA ALA A 372 11.81 -17.06 2.04
C ALA A 372 11.68 -16.57 3.52
N ASN A 373 10.48 -16.15 3.92
CA ASN A 373 10.24 -15.65 5.28
C ASN A 373 10.44 -16.74 6.34
N VAL A 374 10.07 -18.00 6.07
CA VAL A 374 10.34 -19.12 6.96
C VAL A 374 11.85 -19.37 7.09
N VAL A 375 12.59 -19.34 5.99
CA VAL A 375 14.05 -19.49 5.99
C VAL A 375 14.72 -18.36 6.79
N TYR A 376 14.36 -17.12 6.55
CA TYR A 376 14.90 -15.96 7.27
C TYR A 376 14.57 -16.00 8.76
N THR A 377 13.34 -16.39 9.13
CA THR A 377 12.95 -16.59 10.52
C THR A 377 13.77 -17.70 11.17
N GLY A 378 13.98 -18.82 10.47
CA GLY A 378 14.82 -19.92 10.95
C GLY A 378 16.26 -19.48 11.20
N ILE A 379 16.86 -18.74 10.27
CA ILE A 379 18.21 -18.16 10.41
C ILE A 379 18.25 -17.20 11.61
N ALA A 380 17.27 -16.30 11.73
CA ALA A 380 17.21 -15.32 12.80
C ALA A 380 17.06 -16.00 14.19
N VAL A 381 16.20 -17.00 14.30
CA VAL A 381 16.07 -17.81 15.55
C VAL A 381 17.35 -18.55 15.87
N TRP A 382 18.05 -19.10 14.86
CA TRP A 382 19.34 -19.73 15.06
C TRP A 382 20.39 -18.73 15.57
N VAL A 383 20.47 -17.54 14.98
CA VAL A 383 21.35 -16.45 15.44
C VAL A 383 21.01 -16.07 16.88
N LEU A 384 19.73 -15.84 17.19
CA LEU A 384 19.28 -15.49 18.54
C LEU A 384 19.62 -16.59 19.57
N THR A 385 19.50 -17.86 19.18
CA THR A 385 19.91 -19.00 20.03
C THR A 385 21.41 -18.97 20.31
N ARG A 386 22.23 -18.67 19.29
CA ARG A 386 23.69 -18.49 19.46
C ARG A 386 24.02 -17.33 20.39
N MET A 387 23.29 -16.23 20.28
CA MET A 387 23.47 -15.07 21.17
C MET A 387 23.14 -15.41 22.63
N PHE A 388 22.07 -16.18 22.87
CA PHE A 388 21.74 -16.64 24.23
C PHE A 388 22.76 -17.62 24.82
N ASN A 389 23.59 -18.26 23.99
CA ASN A 389 24.73 -19.07 24.43
C ASN A 389 26.00 -18.22 24.70
N SER A 390 26.03 -16.95 24.28
CA SER A 390 27.22 -16.09 24.46
C SER A 390 27.11 -15.31 25.76
N GLU A 391 27.96 -15.63 26.73
CA GLU A 391 28.05 -14.87 27.99
C GLU A 391 28.38 -13.39 27.75
N LYS A 392 29.26 -13.12 26.80
CA LYS A 392 29.64 -11.74 26.44
C LYS A 392 28.45 -10.91 25.98
N VAL A 393 27.50 -11.51 25.26
CA VAL A 393 26.30 -10.81 24.79
C VAL A 393 25.28 -10.68 25.92
N MET A 394 25.06 -11.72 26.70
CA MET A 394 24.03 -11.77 27.73
C MET A 394 24.37 -10.99 28.99
N PHE A 395 25.67 -10.90 29.34
CA PHE A 395 26.13 -10.23 30.55
C PHE A 395 26.92 -8.95 30.27
N SER A 396 26.91 -8.42 29.04
CA SER A 396 27.51 -7.12 28.74
C SER A 396 26.80 -6.02 29.54
N LYS A 397 27.52 -5.42 30.47
CA LYS A 397 27.11 -4.20 31.19
C LYS A 397 27.39 -2.94 30.37
#